data_7b4451cde24fed1a15d55b7fd2ddd208
#
_entry.id   7b4451cde24fed1a15d55b7fd2ddd208
#
_cell.length_a   1.000
_cell.length_b   1.000
_cell.length_c   1.000
_cell.angle_alpha   90.00
_cell.angle_beta   90.00
_cell.angle_gamma   90.00
#
_symmetry.space_group_name_H-M   'P 1'
#
loop_
_entity.id
_entity.type
_entity.pdbx_description
1 polymer ?
#
loop_
_entity_poly.entity_id
_entity_poly.type
_entity_poly.pdbx_seq_one_letter_code
_entity_poly.pdbx_strand_id
1 'polypeptide(L)'
;MFLEMIKTITISQSEIEKRFKFNNLEVYLELEKKQKSIAILCAHYASYEWVVSMNYHINFTGYGIYKKISNEYFDKLVKDIRSKFKAVLITTKETSKTIQENAISGKLGVFGFASDQTPRWSDNLYWYHFMGIETPIHIGAEILAKKYDMNVIFLKTKKIKRGYYEASFEVLTEDVKSVPNYKISEDFMSRVEQQIYEQPEYYLWTHKRWKHKKKV
;
A
#
# COMPACT_ATOMS: atom_id res chain seq x y z
N MET A 1 11.63 -11.28 -0.32
CA MET A 1 11.32 -10.06 0.46
C MET A 1 12.56 -9.47 1.12
N PHE A 2 13.19 -10.10 2.12
CA PHE A 2 14.40 -9.52 2.78
C PHE A 2 15.57 -9.29 1.81
N LEU A 3 15.81 -10.21 0.89
CA LEU A 3 16.84 -10.07 -0.14
C LEU A 3 16.54 -8.93 -1.12
N GLU A 4 15.29 -8.71 -1.46
CA GLU A 4 14.85 -7.60 -2.31
C GLU A 4 15.10 -6.25 -1.62
N MET A 5 14.82 -6.15 -0.31
CA MET A 5 15.11 -4.94 0.46
C MET A 5 16.62 -4.63 0.46
N ILE A 6 17.48 -5.62 0.71
CA ILE A 6 18.95 -5.45 0.63
C ILE A 6 19.36 -5.05 -0.79
N LYS A 7 18.83 -5.73 -1.81
CA LYS A 7 19.14 -5.42 -3.19
C LYS A 7 18.75 -3.99 -3.59
N THR A 8 17.73 -3.42 -2.97
CA THR A 8 17.29 -2.05 -3.20
C THR A 8 18.39 -1.03 -2.88
N ILE A 9 19.36 -1.35 -2.01
CA ILE A 9 20.51 -0.48 -1.69
C ILE A 9 21.31 -0.13 -2.94
N THR A 10 21.57 -1.13 -3.79
CA THR A 10 22.48 -1.00 -4.94
C THR A 10 21.81 -1.08 -6.30
N ILE A 11 20.54 -1.52 -6.38
CA ILE A 11 19.84 -1.71 -7.65
C ILE A 11 19.73 -0.39 -8.42
N SER A 12 20.06 -0.43 -9.72
CA SER A 12 19.88 0.71 -10.63
C SER A 12 18.42 0.82 -11.09
N GLN A 13 18.05 2.00 -11.63
CA GLN A 13 16.74 2.19 -12.24
C GLN A 13 16.50 1.18 -13.37
N SER A 14 17.45 1.03 -14.28
CA SER A 14 17.34 0.11 -15.41
C SER A 14 17.18 -1.35 -14.97
N GLU A 15 17.83 -1.74 -13.87
CA GLU A 15 17.72 -3.11 -13.36
C GLU A 15 16.37 -3.34 -12.65
N ILE A 16 15.83 -2.38 -11.89
CA ILE A 16 14.53 -2.55 -11.24
C ILE A 16 13.41 -2.56 -12.29
N GLU A 17 13.49 -1.73 -13.33
CA GLU A 17 12.52 -1.72 -14.43
C GLU A 17 12.48 -3.03 -15.24
N LYS A 18 13.61 -3.77 -15.31
CA LYS A 18 13.63 -5.13 -15.88
C LYS A 18 12.97 -6.16 -14.97
N ARG A 19 13.08 -5.99 -13.64
CA ARG A 19 12.68 -6.99 -12.64
C ARG A 19 11.31 -6.77 -12.05
N PHE A 20 10.82 -5.55 -12.10
CA PHE A 20 9.50 -5.18 -11.59
C PHE A 20 8.74 -4.40 -12.67
N LYS A 21 7.69 -5.03 -13.21
CA LYS A 21 6.87 -4.47 -14.29
C LYS A 21 5.53 -4.00 -13.76
N PHE A 22 5.07 -2.88 -14.27
CA PHE A 22 3.69 -2.40 -14.06
C PHE A 22 2.90 -2.67 -15.33
N ASN A 23 2.01 -3.68 -15.31
CA ASN A 23 1.39 -4.24 -16.51
C ASN A 23 0.30 -3.34 -17.13
N ASN A 24 -0.47 -2.66 -16.31
CA ASN A 24 -1.58 -1.80 -16.75
C ASN A 24 -1.48 -0.42 -16.10
N LEU A 25 -0.30 0.18 -16.22
CA LEU A 25 -0.01 1.50 -15.65
C LEU A 25 -0.94 2.60 -16.16
N GLU A 26 -1.48 2.43 -17.37
CA GLU A 26 -2.47 3.34 -17.96
C GLU A 26 -3.72 3.50 -17.08
N VAL A 27 -4.15 2.46 -16.36
CA VAL A 27 -5.27 2.53 -15.42
C VAL A 27 -5.00 3.55 -14.31
N TYR A 28 -3.78 3.57 -13.79
CA TYR A 28 -3.35 4.56 -12.80
C TYR A 28 -3.25 5.97 -13.43
N LEU A 29 -2.65 6.09 -14.62
CA LEU A 29 -2.47 7.38 -15.29
C LEU A 29 -3.80 8.05 -15.67
N GLU A 30 -4.84 7.27 -15.99
CA GLU A 30 -6.20 7.79 -16.20
C GLU A 30 -6.79 8.39 -14.91
N LEU A 31 -6.47 7.82 -13.74
CA LEU A 31 -6.90 8.40 -12.46
C LEU A 31 -6.18 9.72 -12.15
N GLU A 32 -4.91 9.89 -12.53
CA GLU A 32 -4.21 11.17 -12.40
C GLU A 32 -4.88 12.29 -13.19
N LYS A 33 -5.41 11.99 -14.40
CA LYS A 33 -6.13 12.98 -15.23
C LYS A 33 -7.39 13.51 -14.57
N LYS A 34 -7.98 12.79 -13.62
CA LYS A 34 -9.17 13.20 -12.87
C LYS A 34 -8.89 14.28 -11.80
N GLN A 35 -7.63 14.67 -11.63
CA GLN A 35 -7.21 15.74 -10.71
C GLN A 35 -7.70 15.53 -9.26
N LYS A 36 -7.68 14.26 -8.80
CA LYS A 36 -7.89 13.87 -7.41
C LYS A 36 -6.65 13.13 -6.91
N SER A 37 -6.29 13.31 -5.64
CA SER A 37 -5.28 12.47 -5.00
C SER A 37 -5.69 10.99 -5.05
N ILE A 38 -4.71 10.09 -4.96
CA ILE A 38 -4.94 8.65 -5.13
C ILE A 38 -4.48 7.91 -3.87
N ALA A 39 -5.33 7.06 -3.31
CA ALA A 39 -4.96 6.10 -2.29
C ALA A 39 -4.70 4.74 -2.95
N ILE A 40 -3.45 4.26 -2.88
CA ILE A 40 -3.09 2.91 -3.30
C ILE A 40 -3.14 1.98 -2.09
N LEU A 41 -4.00 0.97 -2.15
CA LEU A 41 -4.04 -0.11 -1.18
C LEU A 41 -3.24 -1.30 -1.71
N CYS A 42 -2.30 -1.80 -0.92
CA CYS A 42 -1.49 -2.96 -1.26
C CYS A 42 -1.25 -3.86 -0.04
N ALA A 43 -0.84 -5.09 -0.28
CA ALA A 43 -0.49 -6.04 0.77
C ALA A 43 1.02 -6.20 0.92
N HIS A 44 1.46 -6.64 2.10
CA HIS A 44 2.83 -7.12 2.31
C HIS A 44 2.99 -8.49 1.63
N TYR A 45 3.02 -8.47 0.30
CA TYR A 45 3.00 -9.66 -0.54
C TYR A 45 4.10 -9.58 -1.60
N ALA A 46 4.77 -10.68 -1.87
CA ALA A 46 5.86 -10.80 -2.83
C ALA A 46 6.93 -9.69 -2.66
N SER A 47 7.21 -8.91 -3.69
CA SER A 47 8.19 -7.81 -3.64
C SER A 47 7.53 -6.44 -3.43
N TYR A 48 6.69 -6.31 -2.40
CA TYR A 48 6.02 -5.04 -2.09
C TYR A 48 7.00 -3.87 -1.87
N GLU A 49 8.23 -4.12 -1.46
CA GLU A 49 9.26 -3.08 -1.30
C GLU A 49 9.61 -2.40 -2.64
N TRP A 50 9.51 -3.12 -3.75
CA TRP A 50 9.83 -2.58 -5.07
C TRP A 50 8.69 -1.81 -5.72
N VAL A 51 7.49 -1.82 -5.14
CA VAL A 51 6.35 -1.00 -5.57
C VAL A 51 6.71 0.49 -5.59
N VAL A 52 7.61 0.92 -4.71
CA VAL A 52 8.09 2.31 -4.66
C VAL A 52 8.74 2.78 -5.97
N SER A 53 9.22 1.85 -6.84
CA SER A 53 9.75 2.19 -8.17
C SER A 53 8.71 2.75 -9.13
N MET A 54 7.42 2.62 -8.79
CA MET A 54 6.32 3.26 -9.51
C MET A 54 6.52 4.76 -9.69
N ASN A 55 7.22 5.42 -8.75
CA ASN A 55 7.49 6.86 -8.81
C ASN A 55 8.36 7.31 -10.01
N TYR A 56 8.96 6.37 -10.74
CA TYR A 56 9.62 6.69 -12.02
C TYR A 56 8.64 6.87 -13.19
N HIS A 57 7.39 6.43 -13.03
CA HIS A 57 6.40 6.32 -14.10
C HIS A 57 5.15 7.18 -13.89
N ILE A 58 5.06 7.91 -12.79
CA ILE A 58 3.90 8.70 -12.38
C ILE A 58 4.23 10.18 -12.31
N ASN A 59 3.19 11.04 -12.41
CA ASN A 59 3.36 12.48 -12.36
C ASN A 59 3.11 13.06 -10.95
N PHE A 60 2.24 12.43 -10.16
CA PHE A 60 1.98 12.87 -8.79
C PHE A 60 3.15 12.55 -7.87
N THR A 61 3.31 13.34 -6.82
CA THR A 61 4.25 12.99 -5.75
C THR A 61 3.79 11.74 -5.05
N GLY A 62 4.63 10.69 -5.05
CA GLY A 62 4.35 9.45 -4.35
C GLY A 62 4.80 9.49 -2.89
N TYR A 63 3.87 9.17 -1.99
CA TYR A 63 4.11 9.09 -0.55
C TYR A 63 4.08 7.65 -0.08
N GLY A 64 5.22 7.15 0.42
CA GLY A 64 5.32 5.86 1.07
C GLY A 64 5.06 5.98 2.57
N ILE A 65 3.98 5.36 3.05
CA ILE A 65 3.63 5.38 4.47
C ILE A 65 4.35 4.24 5.19
N TYR A 66 5.11 4.58 6.23
CA TYR A 66 5.85 3.58 6.99
C TYR A 66 5.76 3.81 8.51
N LYS A 67 6.01 2.77 9.28
CA LYS A 67 6.12 2.87 10.74
C LYS A 67 7.56 3.20 11.11
N LYS A 68 7.79 4.33 11.80
CA LYS A 68 9.12 4.72 12.29
C LYS A 68 9.77 3.57 13.08
N ILE A 69 11.02 3.28 12.76
CA ILE A 69 11.82 2.23 13.39
C ILE A 69 12.52 2.84 14.61
N SER A 70 12.60 2.09 15.72
CA SER A 70 13.16 2.58 16.98
C SER A 70 14.65 2.87 16.89
N ASN A 71 15.40 2.08 16.13
CA ASN A 71 16.82 2.31 15.89
C ASN A 71 16.98 3.37 14.80
N GLU A 72 17.54 4.52 15.14
CA GLU A 72 17.66 5.69 14.26
C GLU A 72 18.53 5.44 13.03
N TYR A 73 19.62 4.66 13.18
CA TYR A 73 20.50 4.31 12.05
C TYR A 73 19.77 3.42 11.05
N PHE A 74 18.99 2.46 11.55
CA PHE A 74 18.23 1.58 10.70
C PHE A 74 17.02 2.30 10.08
N ASP A 75 16.37 3.20 10.80
CA ASP A 75 15.31 4.08 10.27
C ASP A 75 15.84 4.94 9.11
N LYS A 76 17.02 5.54 9.30
CA LYS A 76 17.69 6.33 8.26
C LYS A 76 18.01 5.46 7.04
N LEU A 77 18.62 4.29 7.24
CA LEU A 77 18.94 3.37 6.14
C LEU A 77 17.70 3.00 5.33
N VAL A 78 16.59 2.65 5.99
CA VAL A 78 15.33 2.28 5.32
C VAL A 78 14.76 3.47 4.54
N LYS A 79 14.84 4.69 5.10
CA LYS A 79 14.45 5.92 4.39
C LYS A 79 15.30 6.14 3.15
N ASP A 80 16.62 6.10 3.29
CA ASP A 80 17.56 6.34 2.20
C ASP A 80 17.34 5.33 1.05
N ILE A 81 17.10 4.04 1.39
CA ILE A 81 16.79 2.99 0.42
C ILE A 81 15.50 3.28 -0.35
N ARG A 82 14.42 3.63 0.34
CA ARG A 82 13.10 3.83 -0.29
C ARG A 82 12.99 5.16 -1.02
N SER A 83 13.63 6.23 -0.52
CA SER A 83 13.64 7.55 -1.19
C SER A 83 14.45 7.59 -2.47
N LYS A 84 15.32 6.59 -2.71
CA LYS A 84 16.06 6.43 -3.96
C LYS A 84 15.18 6.45 -5.22
N PHE A 85 13.93 6.04 -5.08
CA PHE A 85 12.94 5.99 -6.17
C PHE A 85 12.05 7.23 -6.24
N LYS A 86 12.52 8.39 -5.78
CA LYS A 86 11.77 9.66 -5.74
C LYS A 86 10.54 9.64 -4.83
N ALA A 87 10.38 8.64 -3.98
CA ALA A 87 9.28 8.58 -3.02
C ALA A 87 9.55 9.49 -1.82
N VAL A 88 8.52 10.19 -1.38
CA VAL A 88 8.52 10.91 -0.11
C VAL A 88 8.04 9.96 0.99
N LEU A 89 8.89 9.69 1.99
CA LEU A 89 8.50 8.81 3.09
C LEU A 89 7.89 9.61 4.22
N ILE A 90 6.69 9.19 4.62
CA ILE A 90 5.97 9.77 5.75
C ILE A 90 5.64 8.69 6.77
N THR A 91 5.69 9.04 8.05
CA THR A 91 5.32 8.08 9.09
C THR A 91 3.80 7.93 9.19
N THR A 92 3.35 6.81 9.76
CA THR A 92 1.92 6.59 10.05
C THR A 92 1.30 7.69 10.91
N LYS A 93 2.11 8.40 11.73
CA LYS A 93 1.63 9.53 12.55
C LYS A 93 1.47 10.82 11.74
N GLU A 94 2.30 11.01 10.71
CA GLU A 94 2.29 12.20 9.85
C GLU A 94 1.27 12.09 8.72
N THR A 95 0.82 10.88 8.39
CA THR A 95 -0.03 10.61 7.21
C THR A 95 -1.24 11.52 7.12
N SER A 96 -2.06 11.61 8.18
CA SER A 96 -3.27 12.43 8.16
C SER A 96 -2.95 13.93 7.99
N LYS A 97 -1.90 14.41 8.65
CA LYS A 97 -1.45 15.80 8.54
C LYS A 97 -0.95 16.12 7.13
N THR A 98 -0.10 15.26 6.57
CA THR A 98 0.45 15.45 5.22
C THR A 98 -0.65 15.47 4.16
N ILE A 99 -1.63 14.56 4.25
CA ILE A 99 -2.77 14.54 3.33
C ILE A 99 -3.59 15.83 3.46
N GLN A 100 -3.82 16.29 4.68
CA GLN A 100 -4.54 17.54 4.95
C GLN A 100 -3.81 18.75 4.37
N GLU A 101 -2.51 18.87 4.59
CA GLU A 101 -1.69 19.97 4.08
C GLU A 101 -1.66 19.98 2.54
N ASN A 102 -1.57 18.81 1.92
CA ASN A 102 -1.67 18.67 0.47
C ASN A 102 -3.04 19.14 -0.05
N ALA A 103 -4.13 18.71 0.61
CA ALA A 103 -5.48 19.09 0.22
C ALA A 103 -5.72 20.60 0.35
N ILE A 104 -5.22 21.23 1.42
CA ILE A 104 -5.34 22.69 1.64
C ILE A 104 -4.54 23.48 0.59
N SER A 105 -3.34 22.99 0.24
CA SER A 105 -2.47 23.66 -0.74
C SER A 105 -2.80 23.33 -2.20
N GLY A 106 -3.81 22.49 -2.45
CA GLY A 106 -4.15 22.02 -3.80
C GLY A 106 -3.12 21.07 -4.41
N LYS A 107 -2.19 20.55 -3.61
CA LYS A 107 -1.16 19.61 -4.07
C LYS A 107 -1.74 18.20 -4.18
N LEU A 108 -1.71 17.65 -5.37
CA LEU A 108 -2.14 16.27 -5.60
C LEU A 108 -1.00 15.28 -5.30
N GLY A 109 -1.36 14.12 -4.75
CA GLY A 109 -0.38 13.08 -4.43
C GLY A 109 -0.98 11.68 -4.49
N VAL A 110 -0.10 10.70 -4.55
CA VAL A 110 -0.47 9.29 -4.40
C VAL A 110 0.09 8.74 -3.10
N PHE A 111 -0.77 8.14 -2.28
CA PHE A 111 -0.45 7.65 -0.94
C PHE A 111 -0.55 6.14 -0.89
N GLY A 112 0.58 5.46 -0.62
CA GLY A 112 0.65 4.00 -0.54
C GLY A 112 0.34 3.49 0.86
N PHE A 113 -0.74 2.70 1.00
CA PHE A 113 -1.19 2.09 2.24
C PHE A 113 -1.02 0.56 2.18
N ALA A 114 -0.05 0.03 2.91
CA ALA A 114 0.06 -1.42 3.14
C ALA A 114 -0.79 -1.80 4.35
N SER A 115 -2.09 -2.08 4.13
CA SER A 115 -3.12 -2.13 5.17
C SER A 115 -3.60 -3.55 5.53
N ASP A 116 -2.90 -4.59 5.10
CA ASP A 116 -3.27 -6.00 5.30
C ASP A 116 -2.93 -6.57 6.68
N GLN A 117 -2.13 -5.85 7.48
CA GLN A 117 -1.71 -6.28 8.81
C GLN A 117 -2.79 -6.00 9.88
N THR A 118 -2.56 -6.54 11.09
CA THR A 118 -3.47 -6.34 12.23
C THR A 118 -3.32 -4.94 12.81
N PRO A 119 -4.41 -4.16 12.99
CA PRO A 119 -4.36 -2.88 13.67
C PRO A 119 -3.95 -3.04 15.14
N ARG A 120 -3.52 -1.92 15.77
CA ARG A 120 -3.33 -1.89 17.22
C ARG A 120 -4.67 -2.08 17.90
N TRP A 121 -4.65 -2.72 19.06
CA TRP A 121 -5.87 -2.86 19.85
C TRP A 121 -6.44 -1.50 20.24
N SER A 122 -7.74 -1.35 20.06
CA SER A 122 -8.55 -0.22 20.53
C SER A 122 -10.02 -0.66 20.63
N ASP A 123 -10.83 0.11 21.30
CA ASP A 123 -12.27 -0.21 21.48
C ASP A 123 -13.08 -0.04 20.18
N ASN A 124 -12.54 0.72 19.22
CA ASN A 124 -13.21 1.06 17.96
C ASN A 124 -12.63 0.28 16.76
N LEU A 125 -12.43 -1.03 16.91
CA LEU A 125 -11.94 -1.88 15.84
C LEU A 125 -13.08 -2.29 14.91
N TYR A 126 -12.83 -2.23 13.60
CA TYR A 126 -13.73 -2.80 12.60
C TYR A 126 -13.36 -4.27 12.36
N TRP A 127 -14.37 -5.15 12.51
CA TRP A 127 -14.19 -6.60 12.43
C TRP A 127 -14.62 -7.13 11.06
N TYR A 128 -13.85 -8.06 10.52
CA TYR A 128 -14.07 -8.66 9.21
C TYR A 128 -13.66 -10.13 9.23
N HIS A 129 -14.35 -10.97 8.46
CA HIS A 129 -13.95 -12.37 8.27
C HIS A 129 -12.88 -12.46 7.20
N PHE A 130 -11.63 -12.61 7.64
CA PHE A 130 -10.47 -12.77 6.76
C PHE A 130 -9.97 -14.20 6.83
N MET A 131 -10.00 -14.92 5.69
CA MET A 131 -9.67 -16.35 5.59
C MET A 131 -10.47 -17.19 6.61
N GLY A 132 -11.77 -16.92 6.71
CA GLY A 132 -12.68 -17.65 7.62
C GLY A 132 -12.56 -17.30 9.10
N ILE A 133 -11.69 -16.38 9.50
CA ILE A 133 -11.46 -16.00 10.90
C ILE A 133 -11.86 -14.56 11.13
N GLU A 134 -12.76 -14.31 12.09
CA GLU A 134 -13.15 -12.96 12.48
C GLU A 134 -11.98 -12.24 13.17
N THR A 135 -11.52 -11.15 12.56
CA THR A 135 -10.32 -10.41 12.97
C THR A 135 -10.45 -8.93 12.59
N PRO A 136 -9.84 -8.01 13.36
CA PRO A 136 -9.91 -6.61 13.01
C PRO A 136 -9.05 -6.28 11.78
N ILE A 137 -9.52 -5.30 11.00
CA ILE A 137 -8.83 -4.77 9.82
C ILE A 137 -8.58 -3.26 9.94
N HIS A 138 -7.62 -2.77 9.16
CA HIS A 138 -7.37 -1.33 9.05
C HIS A 138 -8.40 -0.66 8.16
N ILE A 139 -9.05 0.40 8.67
CA ILE A 139 -10.02 1.23 7.94
C ILE A 139 -9.50 2.66 7.68
N GLY A 140 -8.29 2.97 8.16
CA GLY A 140 -7.73 4.33 8.12
C GLY A 140 -7.55 4.88 6.71
N ALA A 141 -7.18 4.05 5.75
CA ALA A 141 -7.03 4.45 4.35
C ALA A 141 -8.38 4.88 3.75
N GLU A 142 -9.45 4.12 4.00
CA GLU A 142 -10.80 4.45 3.54
C GLU A 142 -11.31 5.75 4.18
N ILE A 143 -11.13 5.91 5.49
CA ILE A 143 -11.53 7.13 6.21
C ILE A 143 -10.84 8.37 5.59
N LEU A 144 -9.54 8.29 5.33
CA LEU A 144 -8.80 9.39 4.70
C LEU A 144 -9.22 9.61 3.26
N ALA A 145 -9.42 8.55 2.48
CA ALA A 145 -9.87 8.66 1.09
C ALA A 145 -11.25 9.32 1.00
N LYS A 146 -12.20 8.94 1.85
CA LYS A 146 -13.54 9.57 1.92
C LYS A 146 -13.47 11.04 2.36
N LYS A 147 -12.66 11.34 3.39
CA LYS A 147 -12.52 12.69 3.91
C LYS A 147 -11.96 13.67 2.87
N TYR A 148 -11.02 13.22 2.04
CA TYR A 148 -10.30 14.07 1.07
C TYR A 148 -10.66 13.76 -0.39
N ASP A 149 -11.75 13.03 -0.62
CA ASP A 149 -12.30 12.71 -1.95
C ASP A 149 -11.24 12.14 -2.92
N MET A 150 -10.55 11.09 -2.49
CA MET A 150 -9.50 10.46 -3.28
C MET A 150 -10.04 9.34 -4.18
N ASN A 151 -9.42 9.12 -5.33
CA ASN A 151 -9.57 7.85 -6.04
C ASN A 151 -8.91 6.72 -5.23
N VAL A 152 -9.48 5.53 -5.24
CA VAL A 152 -8.90 4.37 -4.52
C VAL A 152 -8.63 3.23 -5.49
N ILE A 153 -7.42 2.71 -5.43
CA ILE A 153 -6.93 1.65 -6.31
C ILE A 153 -6.25 0.55 -5.50
N PHE A 154 -6.47 -0.70 -5.87
CA PHE A 154 -5.72 -1.84 -5.36
C PHE A 154 -4.52 -2.12 -6.25
N LEU A 155 -3.36 -2.34 -5.66
CA LEU A 155 -2.15 -2.76 -6.35
C LEU A 155 -1.86 -4.23 -6.00
N LYS A 156 -2.07 -5.11 -6.98
CA LYS A 156 -1.79 -6.54 -6.90
C LYS A 156 -0.36 -6.82 -7.35
N THR A 157 0.48 -7.35 -6.48
CA THR A 157 1.84 -7.76 -6.82
C THR A 157 1.88 -9.27 -7.10
N LYS A 158 2.55 -9.70 -8.16
CA LYS A 158 2.74 -11.10 -8.53
C LYS A 158 4.22 -11.42 -8.72
N LYS A 159 4.66 -12.58 -8.22
CA LYS A 159 5.98 -13.12 -8.54
C LYS A 159 5.91 -13.94 -9.82
N ILE A 160 6.78 -13.65 -10.77
CA ILE A 160 6.87 -14.36 -12.04
C ILE A 160 7.92 -15.48 -11.95
N LYS A 161 9.09 -15.12 -11.44
CA LYS A 161 10.20 -16.05 -11.14
C LYS A 161 11.11 -15.41 -10.09
N ARG A 162 12.12 -16.12 -9.64
CA ARG A 162 13.06 -15.60 -8.64
C ARG A 162 13.65 -14.25 -9.07
N GLY A 163 13.39 -13.20 -8.30
CA GLY A 163 13.86 -11.84 -8.54
C GLY A 163 13.17 -11.10 -9.68
N TYR A 164 12.00 -11.59 -10.17
CA TYR A 164 11.17 -10.93 -11.17
C TYR A 164 9.72 -10.90 -10.73
N TYR A 165 9.11 -9.74 -10.82
CA TYR A 165 7.78 -9.46 -10.30
C TYR A 165 7.00 -8.58 -11.27
N GLU A 166 5.68 -8.62 -11.11
CA GLU A 166 4.75 -7.75 -11.81
C GLU A 166 3.78 -7.13 -10.82
N ALA A 167 3.32 -5.94 -11.11
CA ALA A 167 2.22 -5.31 -10.41
C ALA A 167 1.14 -4.91 -11.41
N SER A 168 -0.11 -5.01 -10.99
CA SER A 168 -1.27 -4.55 -11.74
C SER A 168 -2.18 -3.71 -10.86
N PHE A 169 -2.89 -2.78 -11.47
CA PHE A 169 -3.80 -1.85 -10.82
C PHE A 169 -5.24 -2.26 -11.05
N GLU A 170 -6.05 -2.21 -10.02
CA GLU A 170 -7.49 -2.42 -10.06
C GLU A 170 -8.18 -1.27 -9.35
N VAL A 171 -9.02 -0.51 -10.04
CA VAL A 171 -9.77 0.59 -9.45
C VAL A 171 -10.81 0.03 -8.50
N LEU A 172 -10.74 0.40 -7.22
CA LEU A 172 -11.76 0.07 -6.23
C LEU A 172 -12.93 1.04 -6.29
N THR A 173 -12.63 2.33 -6.41
CA THR A 173 -13.64 3.37 -6.61
C THR A 173 -13.00 4.70 -7.03
N GLU A 174 -13.75 5.47 -7.80
CA GLU A 174 -13.47 6.85 -8.16
C GLU A 174 -14.42 7.84 -7.46
N ASP A 175 -15.50 7.31 -6.89
CA ASP A 175 -16.48 8.04 -6.07
C ASP A 175 -16.59 7.40 -4.69
N VAL A 176 -15.66 7.77 -3.82
CA VAL A 176 -15.61 7.23 -2.45
C VAL A 176 -16.81 7.62 -1.59
N LYS A 177 -17.54 8.69 -1.99
CA LYS A 177 -18.70 9.18 -1.22
C LYS A 177 -19.93 8.32 -1.43
N SER A 178 -20.08 7.71 -2.61
CA SER A 178 -21.19 6.80 -2.93
C SER A 178 -21.01 5.41 -2.30
N VAL A 179 -19.76 5.03 -1.95
CA VAL A 179 -19.48 3.70 -1.39
C VAL A 179 -19.89 3.63 0.09
N PRO A 180 -20.63 2.59 0.54
CA PRO A 180 -20.93 2.38 1.93
C PRO A 180 -19.69 2.38 2.83
N ASN A 181 -19.85 2.76 4.11
CA ASN A 181 -18.71 2.77 5.05
C ASN A 181 -18.13 1.37 5.22
N TYR A 182 -16.81 1.33 5.27
CA TYR A 182 -15.97 0.15 5.42
C TYR A 182 -15.90 -0.78 4.19
N LYS A 183 -16.76 -0.57 3.18
CA LYS A 183 -16.83 -1.42 1.99
C LYS A 183 -15.53 -1.41 1.17
N ILE A 184 -14.84 -0.29 1.07
CA ILE A 184 -13.53 -0.19 0.40
C ILE A 184 -12.49 -1.04 1.13
N SER A 185 -12.50 -1.01 2.47
CA SER A 185 -11.58 -1.78 3.30
C SER A 185 -11.88 -3.29 3.22
N GLU A 186 -13.16 -3.67 3.17
CA GLU A 186 -13.57 -5.07 2.95
C GLU A 186 -13.18 -5.57 1.56
N ASP A 187 -13.43 -4.78 0.52
CA ASP A 187 -13.08 -5.12 -0.87
C ASP A 187 -11.57 -5.28 -1.05
N PHE A 188 -10.78 -4.42 -0.40
CA PHE A 188 -9.33 -4.58 -0.33
C PHE A 188 -8.95 -5.91 0.34
N MET A 189 -9.50 -6.21 1.51
CA MET A 189 -9.17 -7.45 2.24
C MET A 189 -9.60 -8.71 1.48
N SER A 190 -10.74 -8.66 0.78
CA SER A 190 -11.18 -9.75 -0.10
C SER A 190 -10.18 -10.02 -1.23
N ARG A 191 -9.62 -8.97 -1.85
CA ARG A 191 -8.59 -9.10 -2.89
C ARG A 191 -7.27 -9.64 -2.35
N VAL A 192 -6.89 -9.21 -1.15
CA VAL A 192 -5.71 -9.77 -0.46
C VAL A 192 -5.91 -11.26 -0.17
N GLU A 193 -7.09 -11.65 0.29
CA GLU A 193 -7.43 -13.05 0.54
C GLU A 193 -7.34 -13.89 -0.74
N GLN A 194 -7.92 -13.42 -1.85
CA GLN A 194 -7.82 -14.08 -3.15
C GLN A 194 -6.36 -14.23 -3.60
N GLN A 195 -5.56 -13.17 -3.44
CA GLN A 195 -4.13 -13.19 -3.78
C GLN A 195 -3.36 -14.21 -2.94
N ILE A 196 -3.70 -14.37 -1.66
CA ILE A 196 -3.11 -15.37 -0.78
C ILE A 196 -3.50 -16.78 -1.23
N TYR A 197 -4.77 -17.03 -1.58
CA TYR A 197 -5.21 -18.35 -2.07
C TYR A 197 -4.55 -18.72 -3.40
N GLU A 198 -4.26 -17.74 -4.27
CA GLU A 198 -3.55 -18.00 -5.53
C GLU A 198 -2.12 -18.53 -5.31
N GLN A 199 -1.35 -17.90 -4.39
CA GLN A 199 0.05 -18.27 -4.11
C GLN A 199 0.41 -17.91 -2.66
N PRO A 200 0.05 -18.75 -1.67
CA PRO A 200 0.15 -18.43 -0.25
C PRO A 200 1.58 -18.20 0.24
N GLU A 201 2.57 -18.79 -0.42
CA GLU A 201 3.99 -18.72 -0.03
C GLU A 201 4.59 -17.31 -0.15
N TYR A 202 3.91 -16.37 -0.81
CA TYR A 202 4.44 -15.00 -0.99
C TYR A 202 3.85 -13.97 -0.03
N TYR A 203 2.88 -14.37 0.80
CA TYR A 203 2.35 -13.50 1.86
C TYR A 203 3.31 -13.41 3.05
N LEU A 204 3.30 -12.29 3.76
CA LEU A 204 4.17 -12.06 4.92
C LEU A 204 3.63 -12.76 6.18
N TRP A 205 3.75 -14.09 6.25
CA TRP A 205 3.28 -14.91 7.38
C TRP A 205 4.00 -14.65 8.70
N THR A 206 5.14 -13.99 8.73
CA THR A 206 5.85 -13.63 9.96
C THR A 206 5.11 -12.60 10.80
N HIS A 207 4.13 -11.87 10.21
CA HIS A 207 3.23 -11.02 10.96
C HIS A 207 2.11 -11.85 11.61
N LYS A 208 1.87 -11.61 12.92
CA LYS A 208 0.78 -12.30 13.66
C LYS A 208 -0.58 -11.69 13.30
N ARG A 209 -1.09 -12.01 12.07
CA ARG A 209 -2.30 -11.40 11.49
C ARG A 209 -3.55 -11.60 12.37
N TRP A 210 -3.69 -12.73 13.04
CA TRP A 210 -4.85 -13.09 13.86
C TRP A 210 -4.61 -12.96 15.37
N LYS A 211 -3.64 -12.15 15.80
CA LYS A 211 -3.36 -11.97 17.26
C LYS A 211 -4.55 -11.41 18.05
N HIS A 212 -5.49 -10.73 17.39
CA HIS A 212 -6.69 -10.14 17.97
C HIS A 212 -7.98 -10.82 17.45
N LYS A 213 -7.90 -12.08 16.99
CA LYS A 213 -9.09 -12.84 16.60
C LYS A 213 -10.07 -12.94 17.77
N LYS A 214 -11.39 -12.95 17.50
CA LYS A 214 -12.37 -13.31 18.53
C LYS A 214 -12.09 -14.75 18.99
N LYS A 215 -12.13 -14.94 20.30
CA LYS A 215 -12.14 -16.30 20.87
C LYS A 215 -13.51 -16.91 20.56
N VAL A 216 -13.52 -18.06 19.93
CA VAL A 216 -14.71 -18.90 19.77
C VAL A 216 -15.06 -19.48 21.13
#